data_573be15d189714d4590ba000af53b709
#
_entry.id   573be15d189714d4590ba000af53b709
#
_cell.length_a   1.000
_cell.length_b   1.000
_cell.length_c   1.000
_cell.angle_alpha   90.00
_cell.angle_beta   90.00
_cell.angle_gamma   90.00
#
_symmetry.space_group_name_H-M   'P 1'
#
loop_
_entity.id
_entity.type
_entity.pdbx_description
1 polymer ?
#
loop_
_entity_poly.entity_id
_entity_poly.type
_entity_poly.pdbx_seq_one_letter_code
_entity_poly.pdbx_strand_id
1 'polypeptide(L)'
;MTRSPSRQMSLVGFMQAGGSTVYSGSWRHPATEHRFLEQGYYQHLGRVLEAGCFDMMFFDDRLAMPGIYGGSVGPAVELGARPVKLDLSVVLGLIAGVTRSIGLGATYSTTYYSPFHVARTFATLDHLTGGRAAWNVVTSVNDSEAQNCGLATHLDHDARYDRADEFLEATVGLWDTWEDDALVLDRESGRFADPSKVHELDYDGRWFKVRGPLTVPRTPQGRPVLLQAGSSGRGRDFAARWAELIFTGDPGIEVARAHYKDQKDRIAEQGRDPATVKMLPMAYTVLGESRSQAEELERMLLDDLVDPTASLVLLSELMNHDFSGMGLDEPVTDELIESVSGIRGLVQNLRAHIGHDLTLGDLAGHRATLLQGPRFVGTGEEVADQMEEWFSGDACDGFVIAATHSPGAYEEVVRLLVPVLQRRGLFRDRYDGSTLRENLGLPRP
;
A
#
# COMPACT_ATOMS: atom_id res chain seq x y z
N MET A 1 23.43 -30.57 -9.87
CA MET A 1 23.30 -29.83 -8.60
C MET A 1 22.24 -28.77 -8.82
N THR A 2 21.01 -29.03 -8.44
CA THR A 2 19.95 -28.02 -8.42
C THR A 2 20.30 -27.05 -7.31
N ARG A 3 20.70 -25.81 -7.67
CA ARG A 3 20.77 -24.71 -6.70
C ARG A 3 19.40 -24.62 -6.04
N SER A 4 19.36 -24.61 -4.71
CA SER A 4 18.16 -24.12 -3.97
C SER A 4 17.77 -22.79 -4.61
N PRO A 5 16.47 -22.55 -4.87
CA PRO A 5 16.07 -21.27 -5.41
C PRO A 5 16.61 -20.17 -4.47
N SER A 6 17.47 -19.30 -4.99
CA SER A 6 17.94 -18.14 -4.24
C SER A 6 16.71 -17.31 -3.89
N ARG A 7 16.64 -16.79 -2.64
CA ARG A 7 15.61 -15.84 -2.22
C ARG A 7 15.53 -14.71 -3.25
N GLN A 8 14.33 -14.39 -3.71
CA GLN A 8 14.08 -13.32 -4.67
C GLN A 8 13.27 -12.19 -4.02
N MET A 9 13.52 -10.95 -4.48
CA MET A 9 12.77 -9.78 -4.05
C MET A 9 11.33 -9.86 -4.53
N SER A 10 10.41 -9.30 -3.74
CA SER A 10 9.06 -8.97 -4.22
C SER A 10 9.00 -7.49 -4.60
N LEU A 11 8.44 -7.17 -5.76
CA LEU A 11 8.26 -5.79 -6.22
C LEU A 11 6.78 -5.45 -6.39
N VAL A 12 6.36 -4.37 -5.72
CA VAL A 12 4.99 -3.86 -5.77
C VAL A 12 5.02 -2.43 -6.32
N GLY A 13 4.21 -2.12 -7.33
CA GLY A 13 4.04 -0.76 -7.81
C GLY A 13 3.02 0.00 -6.95
N PHE A 14 3.42 1.12 -6.33
CA PHE A 14 2.52 1.97 -5.54
C PHE A 14 1.80 2.97 -6.44
N MET A 15 0.48 2.88 -6.50
CA MET A 15 -0.36 3.70 -7.37
C MET A 15 -1.27 4.63 -6.59
N GLN A 16 -1.65 5.71 -7.25
CA GLN A 16 -2.80 6.53 -6.85
C GLN A 16 -3.80 6.59 -8.01
N ALA A 17 -5.07 6.36 -7.73
CA ALA A 17 -6.13 6.53 -8.72
C ALA A 17 -6.51 8.01 -8.81
N GLY A 18 -5.59 8.82 -9.36
CA GLY A 18 -5.71 10.28 -9.43
C GLY A 18 -4.60 10.92 -10.27
N GLY A 19 -4.53 12.24 -10.27
CA GLY A 19 -3.61 13.03 -11.11
C GLY A 19 -2.20 13.22 -10.56
N SER A 20 -1.86 12.63 -9.40
CA SER A 20 -0.55 12.77 -8.76
C SER A 20 -0.04 11.42 -8.24
N THR A 21 1.26 11.32 -8.01
CA THR A 21 1.87 10.21 -7.27
C THR A 21 2.02 10.55 -5.79
N VAL A 22 2.84 9.82 -5.05
CA VAL A 22 3.17 10.16 -3.65
C VAL A 22 3.95 11.48 -3.52
N TYR A 23 4.64 11.91 -4.56
CA TYR A 23 5.25 13.23 -4.61
C TYR A 23 4.20 14.32 -4.82
N SER A 24 4.16 15.31 -3.95
CA SER A 24 3.15 16.38 -4.02
C SER A 24 3.21 17.21 -5.31
N GLY A 25 4.39 17.38 -5.88
CA GLY A 25 4.64 18.10 -7.13
C GLY A 25 4.61 17.23 -8.40
N SER A 26 4.34 15.94 -8.30
CA SER A 26 4.45 14.99 -9.43
C SER A 26 3.57 15.35 -10.65
N TRP A 27 2.43 15.97 -10.44
CA TRP A 27 1.55 16.40 -11.52
C TRP A 27 2.18 17.51 -12.41
N ARG A 28 3.17 18.25 -11.87
CA ARG A 28 3.92 19.28 -12.57
C ARG A 28 5.11 18.72 -13.34
N HIS A 29 5.49 17.46 -13.11
CA HIS A 29 6.63 16.85 -13.80
C HIS A 29 6.39 16.83 -15.32
N PRO A 30 7.36 17.25 -16.16
CA PRO A 30 7.17 17.37 -17.61
C PRO A 30 6.72 16.08 -18.31
N ALA A 31 7.10 14.93 -17.78
CA ALA A 31 6.73 13.62 -18.32
C ALA A 31 5.47 13.02 -17.65
N THR A 32 4.76 13.75 -16.79
CA THR A 32 3.49 13.27 -16.23
C THR A 32 2.38 13.36 -17.27
N GLU A 33 1.67 12.27 -17.50
CA GLU A 33 0.44 12.27 -18.30
C GLU A 33 -0.77 12.69 -17.44
N HIS A 34 -1.56 13.65 -17.94
CA HIS A 34 -2.75 14.14 -17.26
C HIS A 34 -4.04 13.36 -17.64
N ARG A 35 -3.87 12.15 -18.18
CA ARG A 35 -4.99 11.30 -18.65
C ARG A 35 -5.55 10.35 -17.59
N PHE A 36 -5.36 10.68 -16.32
CA PHE A 36 -5.75 9.86 -15.16
C PHE A 36 -7.28 9.66 -15.01
N LEU A 37 -8.12 10.34 -15.80
CA LEU A 37 -9.56 10.07 -15.88
C LEU A 37 -9.93 9.14 -17.04
N GLU A 38 -8.96 8.67 -17.81
CA GLU A 38 -9.19 7.77 -18.95
C GLU A 38 -8.83 6.32 -18.58
N GLN A 39 -9.67 5.37 -18.98
CA GLN A 39 -9.43 3.95 -18.72
C GLN A 39 -8.09 3.46 -19.28
N GLY A 40 -7.69 3.94 -20.46
CA GLY A 40 -6.44 3.55 -21.13
C GLY A 40 -5.20 3.82 -20.32
N TYR A 41 -5.21 4.86 -19.47
CA TYR A 41 -4.11 5.19 -18.56
C TYR A 41 -3.81 4.07 -17.57
N TYR A 42 -4.83 3.58 -16.86
CA TYR A 42 -4.68 2.49 -15.88
C TYR A 42 -4.38 1.15 -16.55
N GLN A 43 -4.98 0.89 -17.70
CA GLN A 43 -4.72 -0.30 -18.49
C GLN A 43 -3.27 -0.33 -19.00
N HIS A 44 -2.72 0.81 -19.39
CA HIS A 44 -1.33 0.93 -19.81
C HIS A 44 -0.38 0.61 -18.64
N LEU A 45 -0.58 1.24 -17.48
CA LEU A 45 0.20 0.96 -16.26
C LEU A 45 0.16 -0.52 -15.88
N GLY A 46 -1.01 -1.16 -15.96
CA GLY A 46 -1.16 -2.59 -15.70
C GLY A 46 -0.28 -3.44 -16.63
N ARG A 47 -0.29 -3.15 -17.94
CA ARG A 47 0.55 -3.87 -18.92
C ARG A 47 2.04 -3.63 -18.70
N VAL A 48 2.45 -2.39 -18.37
CA VAL A 48 3.84 -2.05 -18.11
C VAL A 48 4.39 -2.83 -16.93
N LEU A 49 3.69 -2.81 -15.80
CA LEU A 49 4.14 -3.50 -14.60
C LEU A 49 4.07 -5.03 -14.74
N GLU A 50 3.07 -5.57 -15.44
CA GLU A 50 3.01 -6.99 -15.75
C GLU A 50 4.14 -7.43 -16.65
N ALA A 51 4.49 -6.65 -17.67
CA ALA A 51 5.65 -6.90 -18.54
C ALA A 51 6.97 -6.86 -17.76
N GLY A 52 7.05 -6.05 -16.72
CA GLY A 52 8.16 -6.01 -15.76
C GLY A 52 8.11 -7.10 -14.68
N CYS A 53 7.19 -8.06 -14.76
CA CYS A 53 7.02 -9.16 -13.79
C CYS A 53 6.79 -8.71 -12.34
N PHE A 54 6.23 -7.53 -12.10
CA PHE A 54 5.89 -7.07 -10.75
C PHE A 54 4.92 -8.02 -10.07
N ASP A 55 5.08 -8.22 -8.77
CA ASP A 55 4.16 -9.05 -7.99
C ASP A 55 2.75 -8.47 -7.98
N MET A 56 2.62 -7.14 -7.81
CA MET A 56 1.34 -6.49 -7.64
C MET A 56 1.37 -5.02 -8.03
N MET A 57 0.26 -4.50 -8.56
CA MET A 57 -0.12 -3.09 -8.50
C MET A 57 -0.94 -2.85 -7.23
N PHE A 58 -0.54 -1.89 -6.45
CA PHE A 58 -1.22 -1.52 -5.21
C PHE A 58 -1.69 -0.07 -5.25
N PHE A 59 -2.94 0.16 -4.90
CA PHE A 59 -3.55 1.48 -4.83
C PHE A 59 -3.86 1.88 -3.39
N ASP A 60 -3.33 3.03 -2.96
CA ASP A 60 -3.81 3.68 -1.75
C ASP A 60 -5.18 4.33 -1.99
N ASP A 61 -5.93 4.51 -0.92
CA ASP A 61 -7.21 5.22 -0.98
C ASP A 61 -7.39 6.16 0.20
N ARG A 62 -8.26 7.14 -0.02
CA ARG A 62 -8.75 8.06 0.98
C ARG A 62 -10.16 8.50 0.60
N LEU A 63 -11.08 8.47 1.55
CA LEU A 63 -12.48 8.77 1.34
C LEU A 63 -12.83 10.26 1.52
N ALA A 64 -11.82 11.13 1.55
CA ALA A 64 -12.00 12.58 1.63
C ALA A 64 -10.92 13.32 0.85
N MET A 65 -11.30 14.48 0.33
CA MET A 65 -10.36 15.46 -0.20
C MET A 65 -9.65 16.16 0.96
N PRO A 66 -8.33 16.46 0.87
CA PRO A 66 -7.65 17.23 1.90
C PRO A 66 -8.33 18.58 2.16
N GLY A 67 -8.75 18.82 3.40
CA GLY A 67 -9.56 20.00 3.77
C GLY A 67 -9.27 20.56 5.17
N ILE A 68 -8.29 20.00 5.89
CA ILE A 68 -7.93 20.43 7.25
C ILE A 68 -7.13 21.73 7.20
N TYR A 69 -6.18 21.86 6.27
CA TYR A 69 -5.34 23.06 6.13
C TYR A 69 -6.19 24.29 5.80
N GLY A 70 -6.24 25.25 6.73
CA GLY A 70 -7.08 26.45 6.63
C GLY A 70 -8.60 26.17 6.65
N GLY A 71 -9.02 24.99 7.08
CA GLY A 71 -10.42 24.59 7.12
C GLY A 71 -11.10 24.55 5.73
N SER A 72 -10.34 24.36 4.66
CA SER A 72 -10.83 24.44 3.29
C SER A 72 -10.14 23.47 2.34
N VAL A 73 -10.88 22.91 1.39
CA VAL A 73 -10.34 22.10 0.28
C VAL A 73 -9.66 22.95 -0.81
N GLY A 74 -9.81 24.29 -0.76
CA GLY A 74 -9.25 25.21 -1.76
C GLY A 74 -7.78 24.99 -2.04
N PRO A 75 -6.89 25.02 -1.02
CA PRO A 75 -5.46 24.80 -1.22
C PRO A 75 -5.12 23.43 -1.85
N ALA A 76 -5.83 22.38 -1.47
CA ALA A 76 -5.63 21.04 -2.06
C ALA A 76 -5.97 21.02 -3.55
N VAL A 77 -7.08 21.66 -3.93
CA VAL A 77 -7.53 21.75 -5.33
C VAL A 77 -6.58 22.61 -6.16
N GLU A 78 -6.21 23.80 -5.65
CA GLU A 78 -5.36 24.75 -6.36
C GLU A 78 -3.96 24.19 -6.60
N LEU A 79 -3.37 23.55 -5.59
CA LEU A 79 -1.98 23.07 -5.62
C LEU A 79 -1.87 21.61 -6.11
N GLY A 80 -2.97 20.93 -6.39
CA GLY A 80 -2.95 19.53 -6.80
C GLY A 80 -2.48 18.57 -5.70
N ALA A 81 -2.70 18.93 -4.43
CA ALA A 81 -2.34 18.13 -3.27
C ALA A 81 -3.31 16.96 -3.07
N ARG A 82 -3.35 16.05 -4.04
CA ARG A 82 -4.19 14.83 -4.10
C ARG A 82 -5.69 15.08 -3.95
N PRO A 83 -6.26 16.04 -4.68
CA PRO A 83 -7.69 16.34 -4.58
C PRO A 83 -8.58 15.28 -5.24
N VAL A 84 -8.04 14.43 -6.10
CA VAL A 84 -8.80 13.41 -6.84
C VAL A 84 -8.40 12.02 -6.40
N LYS A 85 -9.41 11.19 -6.08
CA LYS A 85 -9.33 9.75 -5.86
C LYS A 85 -10.51 9.07 -6.54
N LEU A 86 -10.24 8.16 -7.47
CA LEU A 86 -11.27 7.35 -8.12
C LEU A 86 -11.55 6.09 -7.30
N ASP A 87 -12.78 5.57 -7.38
CA ASP A 87 -13.14 4.30 -6.74
C ASP A 87 -12.30 3.14 -7.27
N LEU A 88 -11.62 2.46 -6.36
CA LEU A 88 -10.64 1.43 -6.70
C LEU A 88 -11.28 0.16 -7.28
N SER A 89 -12.51 -0.19 -6.91
CA SER A 89 -13.18 -1.38 -7.44
C SER A 89 -13.36 -1.30 -8.96
N VAL A 90 -13.71 -0.12 -9.45
CA VAL A 90 -13.84 0.15 -10.88
C VAL A 90 -12.49 0.16 -11.59
N VAL A 91 -11.50 0.84 -11.01
CA VAL A 91 -10.14 0.93 -11.59
C VAL A 91 -9.50 -0.46 -11.69
N LEU A 92 -9.57 -1.27 -10.63
CA LEU A 92 -9.03 -2.62 -10.64
C LEU A 92 -9.74 -3.54 -11.65
N GLY A 93 -11.06 -3.39 -11.82
CA GLY A 93 -11.81 -4.12 -12.84
C GLY A 93 -11.33 -3.81 -14.27
N LEU A 94 -10.99 -2.55 -14.58
CA LEU A 94 -10.42 -2.15 -15.86
C LEU A 94 -9.03 -2.75 -16.11
N ILE A 95 -8.18 -2.77 -15.09
CA ILE A 95 -6.83 -3.36 -15.16
C ILE A 95 -6.92 -4.88 -15.29
N ALA A 96 -7.80 -5.53 -14.54
CA ALA A 96 -8.04 -6.96 -14.59
C ALA A 96 -8.37 -7.46 -16.01
N GLY A 97 -9.08 -6.67 -16.78
CA GLY A 97 -9.46 -7.00 -18.16
C GLY A 97 -8.30 -7.05 -19.15
N VAL A 98 -7.13 -6.49 -18.82
CA VAL A 98 -5.97 -6.39 -19.73
C VAL A 98 -4.70 -7.05 -19.16
N THR A 99 -4.75 -7.62 -17.98
CA THR A 99 -3.64 -8.31 -17.30
C THR A 99 -4.00 -9.76 -16.99
N ARG A 100 -2.99 -10.62 -16.77
CA ARG A 100 -3.17 -12.08 -16.57
C ARG A 100 -2.53 -12.60 -15.29
N SER A 101 -1.44 -11.98 -14.83
CA SER A 101 -0.58 -12.54 -13.77
C SER A 101 -0.33 -11.58 -12.61
N ILE A 102 -0.23 -10.27 -12.88
CA ILE A 102 0.06 -9.28 -11.84
C ILE A 102 -1.08 -9.20 -10.82
N GLY A 103 -0.72 -9.15 -9.54
CA GLY A 103 -1.66 -8.94 -8.43
C GLY A 103 -2.30 -7.56 -8.45
N LEU A 104 -3.51 -7.47 -7.93
CA LEU A 104 -4.33 -6.26 -7.89
C LEU A 104 -4.73 -5.96 -6.45
N GLY A 105 -4.05 -4.98 -5.85
CA GLY A 105 -4.24 -4.58 -4.46
C GLY A 105 -4.96 -3.25 -4.31
N ALA A 106 -5.94 -3.19 -3.42
CA ALA A 106 -6.66 -1.96 -3.08
C ALA A 106 -6.76 -1.74 -1.58
N THR A 107 -6.77 -0.47 -1.20
CA THR A 107 -7.00 -0.03 0.18
C THR A 107 -8.49 0.07 0.45
N TYR A 108 -8.97 -0.59 1.51
CA TYR A 108 -10.32 -0.44 2.03
C TYR A 108 -10.29 -0.31 3.55
N SER A 109 -11.06 0.64 4.06
CA SER A 109 -11.10 0.97 5.50
C SER A 109 -12.00 -0.01 6.27
N THR A 110 -11.50 -0.54 7.38
CA THR A 110 -12.33 -1.29 8.33
C THR A 110 -13.28 -0.40 9.10
N THR A 111 -13.07 0.92 9.10
CA THR A 111 -13.90 1.89 9.83
C THR A 111 -15.15 2.29 9.06
N TYR A 112 -15.07 2.44 7.73
CA TYR A 112 -16.17 3.05 6.96
C TYR A 112 -16.90 2.08 6.03
N TYR A 113 -16.41 0.85 5.87
CA TYR A 113 -17.11 -0.20 5.14
C TYR A 113 -17.73 -1.25 6.09
N SER A 114 -18.48 -2.19 5.56
CA SER A 114 -18.95 -3.35 6.31
C SER A 114 -18.19 -4.62 5.92
N PRO A 115 -17.99 -5.57 6.85
CA PRO A 115 -17.27 -6.83 6.58
C PRO A 115 -17.84 -7.60 5.40
N PHE A 116 -19.18 -7.70 5.31
CA PHE A 116 -19.85 -8.42 4.22
C PHE A 116 -19.59 -7.81 2.84
N HIS A 117 -19.63 -6.47 2.72
CA HIS A 117 -19.36 -5.80 1.44
C HIS A 117 -17.90 -5.96 1.02
N VAL A 118 -16.95 -5.79 1.95
CA VAL A 118 -15.53 -5.97 1.68
C VAL A 118 -15.22 -7.42 1.30
N ALA A 119 -15.74 -8.39 2.07
CA ALA A 119 -15.58 -9.81 1.74
C ALA A 119 -16.08 -10.14 0.34
N ARG A 120 -17.29 -9.65 -0.01
CA ARG A 120 -17.90 -9.87 -1.32
C ARG A 120 -17.10 -9.20 -2.45
N THR A 121 -16.67 -7.96 -2.27
CA THR A 121 -15.91 -7.21 -3.29
C THR A 121 -14.60 -7.93 -3.61
N PHE A 122 -13.79 -8.25 -2.60
CA PHE A 122 -12.51 -8.90 -2.84
C PHE A 122 -12.62 -10.35 -3.29
N ALA A 123 -13.60 -11.11 -2.81
CA ALA A 123 -13.87 -12.46 -3.34
C ALA A 123 -14.31 -12.41 -4.81
N THR A 124 -15.13 -11.43 -5.19
CA THR A 124 -15.53 -11.23 -6.59
C THR A 124 -14.31 -10.88 -7.47
N LEU A 125 -13.47 -9.93 -7.03
CA LEU A 125 -12.26 -9.57 -7.73
C LEU A 125 -11.33 -10.78 -7.88
N ASP A 126 -11.17 -11.57 -6.82
CA ASP A 126 -10.31 -12.75 -6.82
C ASP A 126 -10.77 -13.80 -7.85
N HIS A 127 -12.07 -14.11 -7.89
CA HIS A 127 -12.62 -15.01 -8.90
C HIS A 127 -12.44 -14.48 -10.32
N LEU A 128 -12.82 -13.23 -10.58
CA LEU A 128 -12.76 -12.65 -11.92
C LEU A 128 -11.34 -12.45 -12.43
N THR A 129 -10.35 -12.43 -11.54
CA THR A 129 -8.94 -12.33 -11.89
C THR A 129 -8.19 -13.66 -11.84
N GLY A 130 -8.85 -14.76 -11.45
CA GLY A 130 -8.19 -16.07 -11.30
C GLY A 130 -7.20 -16.13 -10.13
N GLY A 131 -7.50 -15.43 -9.02
CA GLY A 131 -6.69 -15.51 -7.81
C GLY A 131 -5.62 -14.43 -7.70
N ARG A 132 -5.94 -13.16 -8.06
CA ARG A 132 -4.96 -12.07 -8.04
C ARG A 132 -5.34 -10.90 -7.12
N ALA A 133 -6.41 -11.02 -6.34
CA ALA A 133 -6.85 -9.94 -5.46
C ALA A 133 -6.02 -9.84 -4.17
N ALA A 134 -5.79 -8.61 -3.73
CA ALA A 134 -5.17 -8.28 -2.46
C ALA A 134 -5.85 -7.08 -1.80
N TRP A 135 -5.95 -7.09 -0.48
CA TRP A 135 -6.59 -6.04 0.30
C TRP A 135 -5.63 -5.42 1.30
N ASN A 136 -5.37 -4.13 1.15
CA ASN A 136 -4.69 -3.33 2.16
C ASN A 136 -5.70 -2.88 3.22
N VAL A 137 -5.51 -3.40 4.41
CA VAL A 137 -6.38 -3.17 5.56
C VAL A 137 -5.95 -1.90 6.28
N VAL A 138 -6.80 -0.88 6.28
CA VAL A 138 -6.54 0.36 7.01
C VAL A 138 -7.67 0.68 7.99
N THR A 139 -7.32 1.38 9.07
CA THR A 139 -8.28 1.85 10.08
C THR A 139 -8.73 3.28 9.83
N SER A 140 -8.21 3.95 8.79
CA SER A 140 -8.33 5.40 8.54
C SER A 140 -7.81 6.26 9.69
N VAL A 141 -7.64 7.55 9.51
CA VAL A 141 -7.01 8.42 10.52
C VAL A 141 -7.59 9.82 10.62
N ASN A 142 -8.45 10.25 9.69
CA ASN A 142 -8.91 11.66 9.63
C ASN A 142 -10.40 11.82 9.87
N ASP A 143 -10.74 12.96 10.45
CA ASP A 143 -12.13 13.37 10.68
C ASP A 143 -12.88 13.65 9.37
N SER A 144 -12.18 14.13 8.32
CA SER A 144 -12.77 14.38 7.01
C SER A 144 -13.36 13.12 6.37
N GLU A 145 -12.71 11.95 6.52
CA GLU A 145 -13.27 10.68 6.08
C GLU A 145 -14.49 10.26 6.92
N ALA A 146 -14.39 10.45 8.24
CA ALA A 146 -15.49 10.16 9.17
C ALA A 146 -16.74 10.98 8.82
N GLN A 147 -16.58 12.27 8.53
CA GLN A 147 -17.66 13.20 8.18
C GLN A 147 -18.35 12.80 6.86
N ASN A 148 -17.59 12.34 5.86
CA ASN A 148 -18.17 11.81 4.60
C ASN A 148 -18.94 10.51 4.82
N CYS A 149 -18.67 9.80 5.91
CA CYS A 149 -19.32 8.53 6.26
C CYS A 149 -20.37 8.67 7.39
N GLY A 150 -20.82 9.90 7.70
CA GLY A 150 -21.89 10.17 8.63
C GLY A 150 -21.50 10.21 10.11
N LEU A 151 -20.20 10.28 10.41
CA LEU A 151 -19.67 10.45 11.77
C LEU A 151 -19.14 11.88 11.94
N ALA A 152 -19.16 12.40 13.18
CA ALA A 152 -18.62 13.74 13.47
C ALA A 152 -17.07 13.74 13.48
N THR A 153 -16.49 12.71 14.08
CA THR A 153 -15.06 12.49 14.23
C THR A 153 -14.75 11.00 14.05
N HIS A 154 -13.48 10.68 13.80
CA HIS A 154 -13.05 9.28 13.77
C HIS A 154 -12.97 8.69 15.19
N LEU A 155 -12.87 7.36 15.29
CA LEU A 155 -12.68 6.65 16.55
C LEU A 155 -11.27 6.83 17.10
N ASP A 156 -11.10 6.68 18.42
CA ASP A 156 -9.79 6.63 19.06
C ASP A 156 -8.90 5.55 18.45
N HIS A 157 -7.58 5.77 18.50
CA HIS A 157 -6.58 4.91 17.88
C HIS A 157 -6.75 3.42 18.24
N ASP A 158 -6.84 3.09 19.53
CA ASP A 158 -6.91 1.69 19.96
C ASP A 158 -8.28 1.08 19.66
N ALA A 159 -9.36 1.84 19.84
CA ALA A 159 -10.71 1.41 19.49
C ALA A 159 -10.85 1.10 17.99
N ARG A 160 -10.12 1.82 17.11
CA ARG A 160 -10.10 1.52 15.67
C ARG A 160 -9.47 0.16 15.38
N TYR A 161 -8.38 -0.21 16.07
CA TYR A 161 -7.74 -1.50 15.90
C TYR A 161 -8.54 -2.65 16.49
N ASP A 162 -9.20 -2.44 17.64
CA ASP A 162 -10.11 -3.45 18.22
C ASP A 162 -11.29 -3.73 17.28
N ARG A 163 -11.85 -2.66 16.69
CA ARG A 163 -12.89 -2.80 15.68
C ARG A 163 -12.37 -3.47 14.39
N ALA A 164 -11.12 -3.20 14.00
CA ALA A 164 -10.50 -3.81 12.83
C ALA A 164 -10.23 -5.31 13.05
N ASP A 165 -9.85 -5.75 14.24
CA ASP A 165 -9.70 -7.17 14.56
C ASP A 165 -11.03 -7.91 14.36
N GLU A 166 -12.13 -7.40 14.92
CA GLU A 166 -13.46 -7.95 14.74
C GLU A 166 -13.91 -7.93 13.26
N PHE A 167 -13.58 -6.86 12.54
CA PHE A 167 -13.85 -6.75 11.10
C PHE A 167 -13.16 -7.86 10.32
N LEU A 168 -11.89 -8.12 10.62
CA LEU A 168 -11.09 -9.17 9.96
C LEU A 168 -11.62 -10.57 10.32
N GLU A 169 -11.98 -10.82 11.58
CA GLU A 169 -12.58 -12.07 12.01
C GLU A 169 -13.85 -12.36 11.20
N ALA A 170 -14.74 -11.39 11.10
CA ALA A 170 -15.97 -11.52 10.32
C ALA A 170 -15.70 -11.68 8.80
N THR A 171 -14.76 -10.91 8.24
CA THR A 171 -14.44 -10.95 6.80
C THR A 171 -13.79 -12.27 6.41
N VAL A 172 -12.80 -12.71 7.19
CA VAL A 172 -12.11 -13.99 6.99
C VAL A 172 -13.07 -15.16 7.17
N GLY A 173 -13.90 -15.11 8.22
CA GLY A 173 -14.95 -16.12 8.42
C GLY A 173 -15.92 -16.21 7.25
N LEU A 174 -16.31 -15.09 6.65
CA LEU A 174 -17.17 -15.07 5.46
C LEU A 174 -16.53 -15.77 4.25
N TRP A 175 -15.23 -15.60 4.02
CA TRP A 175 -14.52 -16.27 2.92
C TRP A 175 -14.44 -17.79 3.11
N ASP A 176 -14.54 -18.27 4.35
CA ASP A 176 -14.49 -19.69 4.69
C ASP A 176 -15.89 -20.35 4.76
N THR A 177 -16.97 -19.60 4.50
CA THR A 177 -18.35 -20.16 4.54
C THR A 177 -18.65 -21.16 3.43
N TRP A 178 -17.85 -21.22 2.39
CA TRP A 178 -17.90 -22.23 1.34
C TRP A 178 -16.64 -23.09 1.37
N GLU A 179 -16.80 -24.41 1.39
CA GLU A 179 -15.67 -25.34 1.19
C GLU A 179 -15.22 -25.36 -0.27
N ASP A 180 -13.98 -25.77 -0.54
CA ASP A 180 -13.38 -25.71 -1.88
C ASP A 180 -14.19 -26.42 -2.97
N ASP A 181 -14.81 -27.55 -2.64
CA ASP A 181 -15.57 -28.41 -3.55
C ASP A 181 -17.08 -28.33 -3.36
N ALA A 182 -17.59 -27.25 -2.76
CA ALA A 182 -19.01 -27.02 -2.55
C ALA A 182 -19.80 -26.86 -3.86
N LEU A 183 -19.21 -26.25 -4.91
CA LEU A 183 -19.83 -26.15 -6.23
C LEU A 183 -19.72 -27.46 -6.99
N VAL A 184 -20.87 -28.09 -7.29
CA VAL A 184 -20.98 -29.38 -8.00
C VAL A 184 -21.22 -29.20 -9.50
N LEU A 185 -22.14 -28.30 -9.85
CA LEU A 185 -22.53 -27.96 -11.22
C LEU A 185 -22.90 -29.17 -12.11
N ASP A 186 -23.48 -30.21 -11.51
CA ASP A 186 -23.90 -31.41 -12.21
C ASP A 186 -25.27 -31.20 -12.92
N ARG A 187 -25.20 -31.17 -14.27
CA ARG A 187 -26.38 -30.94 -15.10
C ARG A 187 -27.32 -32.12 -15.16
N GLU A 188 -26.82 -33.34 -15.00
CA GLU A 188 -27.63 -34.58 -15.10
C GLU A 188 -28.49 -34.75 -13.87
N SER A 189 -27.92 -34.59 -12.69
CA SER A 189 -28.67 -34.66 -11.42
C SER A 189 -29.39 -33.36 -11.06
N GLY A 190 -29.07 -32.23 -11.74
CA GLY A 190 -29.58 -30.91 -11.42
C GLY A 190 -28.98 -30.30 -10.13
N ARG A 191 -27.89 -30.88 -9.63
CA ARG A 191 -27.24 -30.43 -8.40
C ARG A 191 -26.27 -29.28 -8.69
N PHE A 192 -26.63 -28.08 -8.22
CA PHE A 192 -25.78 -26.89 -8.39
C PHE A 192 -24.60 -26.87 -7.41
N ALA A 193 -24.86 -27.11 -6.11
CA ALA A 193 -23.87 -27.12 -5.03
C ALA A 193 -24.22 -28.16 -3.97
N ASP A 194 -23.28 -28.48 -3.10
CA ASP A 194 -23.49 -29.30 -1.93
C ASP A 194 -23.89 -28.44 -0.72
N PRO A 195 -25.16 -28.46 -0.26
CA PRO A 195 -25.58 -27.62 0.85
C PRO A 195 -24.91 -27.98 2.20
N SER A 196 -24.34 -29.19 2.33
CA SER A 196 -23.59 -29.57 3.54
C SER A 196 -22.20 -28.93 3.63
N LYS A 197 -21.74 -28.29 2.55
CA LYS A 197 -20.44 -27.61 2.41
C LYS A 197 -20.56 -26.09 2.34
N VAL A 198 -21.74 -25.56 2.69
CA VAL A 198 -22.00 -24.11 2.77
C VAL A 198 -22.55 -23.79 4.15
N HIS A 199 -21.82 -22.98 4.91
CA HIS A 199 -22.11 -22.81 6.35
C HIS A 199 -22.48 -21.35 6.65
N GLU A 200 -23.44 -21.15 7.56
CA GLU A 200 -23.69 -19.85 8.14
C GLU A 200 -22.51 -19.48 9.06
N LEU A 201 -22.10 -18.20 9.08
CA LEU A 201 -21.01 -17.73 9.92
C LEU A 201 -21.50 -17.44 11.35
N ASP A 202 -22.69 -16.86 11.46
CA ASP A 202 -23.35 -16.45 12.72
C ASP A 202 -22.42 -15.66 13.66
N TYR A 203 -21.60 -14.76 13.08
CA TYR A 203 -20.69 -13.92 13.84
C TYR A 203 -21.48 -12.90 14.68
N ASP A 204 -21.30 -12.92 16.00
CA ASP A 204 -21.93 -12.00 16.97
C ASP A 204 -20.86 -11.31 17.82
N GLY A 205 -20.26 -10.26 17.29
CA GLY A 205 -19.26 -9.44 17.96
C GLY A 205 -19.83 -8.17 18.60
N ARG A 206 -18.94 -7.40 19.22
CA ARG A 206 -19.27 -6.09 19.81
C ARG A 206 -19.63 -5.06 18.73
N TRP A 207 -18.88 -5.04 17.62
CA TRP A 207 -18.98 -4.04 16.56
C TRP A 207 -19.80 -4.54 15.36
N PHE A 208 -19.75 -5.85 15.10
CA PHE A 208 -20.35 -6.44 13.92
C PHE A 208 -21.19 -7.68 14.24
N LYS A 209 -22.31 -7.81 13.52
CA LYS A 209 -23.14 -9.00 13.50
C LYS A 209 -23.34 -9.42 12.06
N VAL A 210 -22.88 -10.61 11.71
CA VAL A 210 -22.87 -11.08 10.33
C VAL A 210 -23.32 -12.53 10.28
N ARG A 211 -24.51 -12.77 9.74
CA ARG A 211 -25.05 -14.11 9.63
C ARG A 211 -24.28 -14.97 8.61
N GLY A 212 -23.96 -14.44 7.45
CA GLY A 212 -23.48 -15.26 6.33
C GLY A 212 -24.57 -16.17 5.74
N PRO A 213 -24.19 -17.16 4.92
CA PRO A 213 -22.90 -17.28 4.25
C PRO A 213 -22.61 -16.14 3.27
N LEU A 214 -21.38 -16.06 2.79
CA LEU A 214 -21.04 -15.18 1.69
C LEU A 214 -21.76 -15.65 0.41
N THR A 215 -22.19 -14.72 -0.43
CA THR A 215 -22.84 -15.02 -1.72
C THR A 215 -21.85 -15.33 -2.86
N VAL A 216 -20.56 -15.42 -2.54
CA VAL A 216 -19.46 -15.75 -3.46
C VAL A 216 -18.77 -16.99 -2.91
N PRO A 217 -18.57 -18.05 -3.72
CA PRO A 217 -17.88 -19.25 -3.28
C PRO A 217 -16.44 -18.98 -2.87
N ARG A 218 -15.79 -20.00 -2.25
CA ARG A 218 -14.38 -19.93 -1.89
C ARG A 218 -13.51 -19.58 -3.09
N THR A 219 -12.60 -18.64 -2.89
CA THR A 219 -11.83 -18.05 -4.00
C THR A 219 -10.65 -18.94 -4.43
N PRO A 220 -10.07 -18.74 -5.64
CA PRO A 220 -8.92 -19.51 -6.12
C PRO A 220 -7.74 -19.51 -5.15
N GLN A 221 -7.46 -18.38 -4.50
CA GLN A 221 -6.42 -18.25 -3.49
C GLN A 221 -6.82 -18.80 -2.10
N GLY A 222 -8.04 -19.29 -1.91
CA GLY A 222 -8.67 -19.53 -0.61
C GLY A 222 -9.15 -18.23 0.03
N ARG A 223 -8.28 -17.24 0.09
CA ARG A 223 -8.57 -15.86 0.55
C ARG A 223 -7.71 -14.87 -0.20
N PRO A 224 -8.20 -13.65 -0.51
CA PRO A 224 -7.37 -12.54 -0.99
C PRO A 224 -6.17 -12.29 -0.07
N VAL A 225 -5.03 -11.89 -0.65
CA VAL A 225 -3.82 -11.58 0.14
C VAL A 225 -4.06 -10.33 1.00
N LEU A 226 -3.68 -10.38 2.27
CA LEU A 226 -3.87 -9.28 3.23
C LEU A 226 -2.59 -8.45 3.38
N LEU A 227 -2.74 -7.14 3.18
CA LEU A 227 -1.68 -6.16 3.34
C LEU A 227 -1.96 -5.25 4.54
N GLN A 228 -0.90 -4.68 5.13
CA GLN A 228 -1.03 -3.70 6.20
C GLN A 228 0.20 -2.77 6.24
N ALA A 229 0.04 -1.53 6.71
CA ALA A 229 1.08 -0.50 6.75
C ALA A 229 1.18 0.24 8.11
N GLY A 230 0.70 -0.35 9.20
CA GLY A 230 0.72 0.29 10.53
C GLY A 230 2.09 0.23 11.20
N SER A 231 2.60 1.39 11.63
CA SER A 231 3.90 1.53 12.27
C SER A 231 3.86 1.69 13.80
N SER A 232 2.68 1.95 14.39
CA SER A 232 2.50 2.04 15.84
C SER A 232 2.63 0.66 16.50
N GLY A 233 2.86 0.61 17.82
CA GLY A 233 2.92 -0.67 18.56
C GLY A 233 1.70 -1.54 18.29
N ARG A 234 0.48 -0.99 18.47
CA ARG A 234 -0.78 -1.69 18.20
C ARG A 234 -0.95 -2.07 16.71
N GLY A 235 -0.47 -1.21 15.79
CA GLY A 235 -0.46 -1.49 14.35
C GLY A 235 0.48 -2.64 13.98
N ARG A 236 1.65 -2.74 14.62
CA ARG A 236 2.59 -3.85 14.43
C ARG A 236 2.02 -5.18 14.95
N ASP A 237 1.34 -5.18 16.10
CA ASP A 237 0.66 -6.37 16.64
C ASP A 237 -0.46 -6.82 15.72
N PHE A 238 -1.25 -5.88 15.19
CA PHE A 238 -2.30 -6.16 14.22
C PHE A 238 -1.72 -6.75 12.91
N ALA A 239 -0.62 -6.17 12.41
CA ALA A 239 0.08 -6.71 11.24
C ALA A 239 0.64 -8.11 11.50
N ALA A 240 1.22 -8.36 12.68
CA ALA A 240 1.74 -9.67 13.07
C ALA A 240 0.63 -10.75 13.09
N ARG A 241 -0.59 -10.37 13.50
CA ARG A 241 -1.74 -11.27 13.52
C ARG A 241 -2.30 -11.56 12.12
N TRP A 242 -2.46 -10.55 11.26
CA TRP A 242 -3.27 -10.63 10.06
C TRP A 242 -2.53 -10.54 8.74
N ALA A 243 -1.49 -9.69 8.65
CA ALA A 243 -0.88 -9.36 7.36
C ALA A 243 -0.01 -10.49 6.80
N GLU A 244 0.05 -10.54 5.47
CA GLU A 244 0.94 -11.39 4.68
C GLU A 244 1.97 -10.53 3.91
N LEU A 245 1.61 -9.28 3.59
CA LEU A 245 2.53 -8.24 3.15
C LEU A 245 2.47 -7.06 4.12
N ILE A 246 3.61 -6.59 4.57
CA ILE A 246 3.71 -5.43 5.46
C ILE A 246 4.50 -4.35 4.74
N PHE A 247 3.83 -3.22 4.47
CA PHE A 247 4.48 -2.06 3.90
C PHE A 247 5.07 -1.21 5.02
N THR A 248 6.31 -0.80 4.86
CA THR A 248 7.02 -0.02 5.87
C THR A 248 7.55 1.29 5.31
N GLY A 249 7.83 2.23 6.21
CA GLY A 249 8.37 3.55 5.90
C GLY A 249 9.70 3.77 6.62
N ASP A 250 10.68 2.90 6.41
CA ASP A 250 11.96 2.94 7.11
C ASP A 250 12.95 3.83 6.34
N PRO A 251 13.43 4.95 6.93
CA PRO A 251 14.23 5.93 6.19
C PRO A 251 15.68 5.48 5.93
N GLY A 252 16.16 4.46 6.64
CA GLY A 252 17.53 3.95 6.52
C GLY A 252 17.64 2.46 6.84
N ILE A 253 18.68 1.82 6.31
CA ILE A 253 18.86 0.37 6.37
C ILE A 253 18.97 -0.18 7.81
N GLU A 254 19.61 0.55 8.71
CA GLU A 254 19.75 0.08 10.11
C GLU A 254 18.42 0.11 10.86
N VAL A 255 17.58 1.13 10.61
CA VAL A 255 16.23 1.20 11.15
C VAL A 255 15.37 0.09 10.55
N ALA A 256 15.50 -0.16 9.27
CA ALA A 256 14.78 -1.22 8.56
C ALA A 256 15.15 -2.61 9.11
N ARG A 257 16.46 -2.89 9.36
CA ARG A 257 16.91 -4.15 9.97
C ARG A 257 16.31 -4.39 11.35
N ALA A 258 16.34 -3.35 12.20
CA ALA A 258 15.77 -3.45 13.54
C ALA A 258 14.26 -3.68 13.48
N HIS A 259 13.56 -2.97 12.59
CA HIS A 259 12.12 -3.13 12.38
C HIS A 259 11.78 -4.51 11.78
N TYR A 260 12.54 -4.97 10.79
CA TYR A 260 12.38 -6.29 10.19
C TYR A 260 12.47 -7.39 11.25
N LYS A 261 13.51 -7.34 12.09
CA LYS A 261 13.68 -8.30 13.17
C LYS A 261 12.53 -8.25 14.17
N ASP A 262 12.19 -7.08 14.71
CA ASP A 262 11.07 -6.90 15.67
C ASP A 262 9.77 -7.45 15.12
N GLN A 263 9.45 -7.14 13.87
CA GLN A 263 8.20 -7.59 13.26
C GLN A 263 8.17 -9.11 13.02
N LYS A 264 9.29 -9.70 12.58
CA LYS A 264 9.39 -11.16 12.41
C LYS A 264 9.27 -11.90 13.76
N ASP A 265 9.84 -11.34 14.83
CA ASP A 265 9.70 -11.87 16.19
C ASP A 265 8.22 -11.84 16.66
N ARG A 266 7.51 -10.69 16.45
CA ARG A 266 6.07 -10.58 16.76
C ARG A 266 5.20 -11.57 15.98
N ILE A 267 5.51 -11.81 14.71
CA ILE A 267 4.80 -12.80 13.89
C ILE A 267 4.97 -14.20 14.49
N ALA A 268 6.18 -14.55 14.91
CA ALA A 268 6.44 -15.83 15.58
C ALA A 268 5.70 -15.95 16.93
N GLU A 269 5.61 -14.87 17.71
CA GLU A 269 4.84 -14.81 18.96
C GLU A 269 3.34 -15.02 18.74
N GLN A 270 2.80 -14.66 17.55
CA GLN A 270 1.43 -14.97 17.15
C GLN A 270 1.26 -16.43 16.66
N GLY A 271 2.29 -17.27 16.73
CA GLY A 271 2.27 -18.66 16.29
C GLY A 271 2.26 -18.82 14.74
N ARG A 272 2.59 -17.77 14.00
CA ARG A 272 2.70 -17.77 12.53
C ARG A 272 4.16 -17.98 12.10
N ASP A 273 4.36 -18.59 10.93
CA ASP A 273 5.69 -18.70 10.34
C ASP A 273 6.12 -17.33 9.75
N PRO A 274 7.19 -16.70 10.28
CA PRO A 274 7.69 -15.43 9.76
C PRO A 274 8.11 -15.46 8.28
N ALA A 275 8.43 -16.62 7.74
CA ALA A 275 8.80 -16.77 6.32
C ALA A 275 7.60 -16.54 5.38
N THR A 276 6.38 -16.73 5.87
CA THR A 276 5.13 -16.51 5.12
C THR A 276 4.62 -15.08 5.14
N VAL A 277 5.38 -14.14 5.73
CA VAL A 277 5.05 -12.72 5.77
C VAL A 277 6.21 -11.92 5.19
N LYS A 278 5.93 -11.09 4.20
CA LYS A 278 6.95 -10.26 3.54
C LYS A 278 6.88 -8.81 3.99
N MET A 279 8.04 -8.23 4.28
CA MET A 279 8.18 -6.82 4.64
C MET A 279 8.78 -6.05 3.47
N LEU A 280 8.07 -5.01 3.03
CA LEU A 280 8.37 -4.27 1.81
C LEU A 280 8.42 -2.77 2.12
N PRO A 281 9.60 -2.18 2.34
CA PRO A 281 9.73 -0.73 2.47
C PRO A 281 9.34 -0.01 1.18
N MET A 282 8.70 1.14 1.33
CA MET A 282 8.41 2.03 0.21
C MET A 282 9.69 2.69 -0.26
N ALA A 283 10.11 2.41 -1.48
CA ALA A 283 11.33 2.93 -2.09
C ALA A 283 11.02 3.94 -3.21
N TYR A 284 11.72 5.07 -3.17
CA TYR A 284 11.63 6.12 -4.18
C TYR A 284 12.81 5.95 -5.15
N THR A 285 12.52 5.54 -6.38
CA THR A 285 13.55 5.34 -7.39
C THR A 285 13.64 6.53 -8.33
N VAL A 286 14.85 7.09 -8.50
CA VAL A 286 15.15 8.13 -9.49
C VAL A 286 16.19 7.54 -10.45
N LEU A 287 15.74 7.15 -11.63
CA LEU A 287 16.54 6.44 -12.60
C LEU A 287 16.98 7.36 -13.75
N GLY A 288 18.23 7.22 -14.18
CA GLY A 288 18.77 7.86 -15.37
C GLY A 288 19.59 6.90 -16.22
N GLU A 289 19.79 7.23 -17.49
CA GLU A 289 20.72 6.50 -18.37
C GLU A 289 22.19 6.72 -17.94
N SER A 290 22.43 7.77 -17.16
CA SER A 290 23.72 8.08 -16.52
C SER A 290 23.48 8.60 -15.10
N ARG A 291 24.51 8.52 -14.26
CA ARG A 291 24.49 9.08 -12.90
C ARG A 291 24.12 10.55 -12.90
N SER A 292 24.75 11.35 -13.80
CA SER A 292 24.48 12.79 -13.89
C SER A 292 23.03 13.11 -14.27
N GLN A 293 22.42 12.32 -15.13
CA GLN A 293 21.00 12.47 -15.47
C GLN A 293 20.10 12.16 -14.27
N ALA A 294 20.38 11.09 -13.54
CA ALA A 294 19.60 10.75 -12.33
C ALA A 294 19.70 11.86 -11.27
N GLU A 295 20.89 12.42 -11.06
CA GLU A 295 21.11 13.54 -10.14
C GLU A 295 20.40 14.84 -10.59
N GLU A 296 20.32 15.11 -11.88
CA GLU A 296 19.58 16.24 -12.43
C GLU A 296 18.06 16.07 -12.24
N LEU A 297 17.53 14.85 -12.48
CA LEU A 297 16.14 14.51 -12.23
C LEU A 297 15.80 14.63 -10.73
N GLU A 298 16.68 14.15 -9.86
CA GLU A 298 16.52 14.28 -8.42
C GLU A 298 16.44 15.74 -8.00
N ARG A 299 17.38 16.58 -8.46
CA ARG A 299 17.38 18.02 -8.16
C ARG A 299 16.09 18.69 -8.63
N MET A 300 15.63 18.40 -9.85
CA MET A 300 14.35 18.91 -10.35
C MET A 300 13.18 18.53 -9.43
N LEU A 301 13.14 17.27 -8.99
CA LEU A 301 12.09 16.78 -8.08
C LEU A 301 12.11 17.48 -6.72
N LEU A 302 13.30 17.78 -6.20
CA LEU A 302 13.49 18.34 -4.86
C LEU A 302 13.36 19.86 -4.83
N ASP A 303 13.87 20.54 -5.85
CA ASP A 303 14.02 22.01 -5.86
C ASP A 303 12.92 22.68 -6.70
N ASP A 304 12.60 22.14 -7.88
CA ASP A 304 11.73 22.84 -8.84
C ASP A 304 10.24 22.45 -8.70
N LEU A 305 9.96 21.20 -8.32
CA LEU A 305 8.58 20.67 -8.28
C LEU A 305 7.98 20.68 -6.88
N VAL A 306 8.79 20.79 -5.84
CA VAL A 306 8.31 20.87 -4.46
C VAL A 306 7.55 22.17 -4.21
N ASP A 307 6.38 22.05 -3.61
CA ASP A 307 5.61 23.16 -3.07
C ASP A 307 5.42 22.94 -1.56
N PRO A 308 6.05 23.74 -0.69
CA PRO A 308 5.93 23.59 0.76
C PRO A 308 4.48 23.69 1.25
N THR A 309 3.67 24.54 0.63
CA THR A 309 2.26 24.68 1.02
C THR A 309 1.47 23.41 0.65
N ALA A 310 1.68 22.85 -0.55
CA ALA A 310 1.06 21.58 -0.93
C ALA A 310 1.48 20.44 0.02
N SER A 311 2.72 20.47 0.49
CA SER A 311 3.23 19.51 1.47
C SER A 311 2.56 19.69 2.84
N LEU A 312 2.35 20.93 3.29
CA LEU A 312 1.63 21.23 4.54
C LEU A 312 0.15 20.84 4.45
N VAL A 313 -0.49 21.03 3.31
CA VAL A 313 -1.85 20.52 3.07
C VAL A 313 -1.95 19.02 3.34
N LEU A 314 -1.02 18.24 2.76
CA LEU A 314 -0.99 16.79 2.98
C LEU A 314 -0.57 16.41 4.39
N LEU A 315 0.33 17.16 5.00
CA LEU A 315 0.76 16.95 6.37
C LEU A 315 -0.40 17.20 7.36
N SER A 316 -1.16 18.26 7.15
CA SER A 316 -2.36 18.58 7.96
C SER A 316 -3.34 17.40 7.97
N GLU A 317 -3.57 16.79 6.82
CA GLU A 317 -4.41 15.60 6.72
C GLU A 317 -3.83 14.38 7.46
N LEU A 318 -2.53 14.11 7.30
CA LEU A 318 -1.88 12.96 7.95
C LEU A 318 -1.82 13.09 9.46
N MET A 319 -1.67 14.30 9.95
CA MET A 319 -1.55 14.59 11.37
C MET A 319 -2.90 14.97 12.01
N ASN A 320 -3.96 15.10 11.20
CA ASN A 320 -5.28 15.59 11.60
C ASN A 320 -5.17 16.91 12.39
N HIS A 321 -4.35 17.85 11.87
CA HIS A 321 -4.03 19.12 12.51
C HIS A 321 -3.87 20.22 11.47
N ASP A 322 -4.43 21.42 11.75
CA ASP A 322 -4.33 22.58 10.85
C ASP A 322 -3.03 23.34 11.06
N PHE A 323 -2.11 23.24 10.09
CA PHE A 323 -0.84 23.96 10.09
C PHE A 323 -0.90 25.33 9.38
N SER A 324 -2.05 25.79 8.90
CA SER A 324 -2.15 27.03 8.09
C SER A 324 -1.80 28.32 8.84
N GLY A 325 -1.93 28.30 10.16
CA GLY A 325 -1.60 29.43 11.02
C GLY A 325 -0.15 29.51 11.45
N MET A 326 0.68 28.54 11.07
CA MET A 326 2.07 28.41 11.52
C MET A 326 3.06 28.83 10.42
N GLY A 327 4.13 29.50 10.82
CA GLY A 327 5.27 29.83 9.92
C GLY A 327 6.18 28.63 9.71
N LEU A 328 6.86 28.57 8.54
CA LEU A 328 7.79 27.47 8.25
C LEU A 328 8.98 27.40 9.23
N ASP A 329 9.37 28.54 9.82
CA ASP A 329 10.48 28.61 10.79
C ASP A 329 10.01 28.27 12.23
N GLU A 330 8.73 28.02 12.44
CA GLU A 330 8.22 27.67 13.78
C GLU A 330 8.68 26.28 14.20
N PRO A 331 9.12 26.12 15.48
CA PRO A 331 9.59 24.85 15.99
C PRO A 331 8.43 23.87 16.20
N VAL A 332 8.68 22.63 15.87
CA VAL A 332 7.77 21.51 16.16
C VAL A 332 7.97 21.07 17.61
N THR A 333 7.18 21.60 18.53
CA THR A 333 7.29 21.32 19.96
C THR A 333 6.66 19.98 20.35
N ASP A 334 6.99 19.51 21.58
CA ASP A 334 6.35 18.30 22.12
C ASP A 334 4.85 18.49 22.34
N GLU A 335 4.43 19.70 22.76
CA GLU A 335 3.01 20.03 22.92
C GLU A 335 2.26 19.95 21.60
N LEU A 336 2.89 20.41 20.50
CA LEU A 336 2.30 20.29 19.17
C LEU A 336 2.14 18.81 18.79
N ILE A 337 3.17 17.98 19.02
CA ILE A 337 3.15 16.55 18.71
C ILE A 337 2.07 15.83 19.53
N GLU A 338 1.91 16.18 20.79
CA GLU A 338 0.88 15.60 21.65
C GLU A 338 -0.54 16.02 21.24
N SER A 339 -0.69 17.21 20.63
CA SER A 339 -1.97 17.71 20.16
C SER A 339 -2.47 17.02 18.88
N VAL A 340 -1.58 16.44 18.07
CA VAL A 340 -1.97 15.79 16.82
C VAL A 340 -2.54 14.40 17.07
N SER A 341 -3.62 14.05 16.38
CA SER A 341 -4.28 12.74 16.50
C SER A 341 -3.97 11.75 15.36
N GLY A 342 -3.18 12.20 14.37
CA GLY A 342 -2.79 11.39 13.20
C GLY A 342 -1.55 10.51 13.40
N ILE A 343 -0.65 10.48 12.39
CA ILE A 343 0.54 9.62 12.37
C ILE A 343 1.70 10.25 13.18
N ARG A 344 1.73 10.00 14.47
CA ARG A 344 2.78 10.52 15.38
C ARG A 344 4.18 9.95 15.10
N GLY A 345 4.28 8.73 14.62
CA GLY A 345 5.55 8.05 14.34
C GLY A 345 6.42 8.76 13.29
N LEU A 346 5.82 9.52 12.38
CA LEU A 346 6.54 10.33 11.38
C LEU A 346 7.47 11.37 12.06
N VAL A 347 6.94 12.13 13.00
CA VAL A 347 7.69 13.19 13.68
C VAL A 347 8.80 12.62 14.57
N GLN A 348 8.54 11.50 15.23
CA GLN A 348 9.55 10.82 16.06
C GLN A 348 10.74 10.33 15.22
N ASN A 349 10.46 9.78 14.04
CA ASN A 349 11.51 9.34 13.11
C ASN A 349 12.35 10.51 12.58
N LEU A 350 11.72 11.65 12.28
CA LEU A 350 12.42 12.84 11.80
C LEU A 350 13.33 13.44 12.85
N ARG A 351 12.87 13.59 14.10
CA ARG A 351 13.70 14.08 15.21
C ARG A 351 14.97 13.25 15.41
N ALA A 352 14.86 11.93 15.29
CA ALA A 352 16.02 11.04 15.39
C ALA A 352 17.02 11.23 14.24
N HIS A 353 16.59 11.79 13.09
CA HIS A 353 17.41 11.94 11.89
C HIS A 353 18.05 13.32 11.74
N ILE A 354 17.32 14.39 12.05
CA ILE A 354 17.76 15.76 11.78
C ILE A 354 18.77 16.28 12.80
N GLY A 355 18.71 15.79 14.04
CA GLY A 355 19.71 16.09 15.11
C GLY A 355 19.73 17.54 15.60
N HIS A 356 18.76 18.37 15.21
CA HIS A 356 18.54 19.76 15.65
C HIS A 356 17.06 20.01 15.96
N ASP A 357 16.71 21.19 16.43
CA ASP A 357 15.32 21.59 16.67
C ASP A 357 14.54 21.55 15.35
N LEU A 358 13.54 20.69 15.29
CA LEU A 358 12.73 20.44 14.10
C LEU A 358 11.77 21.62 13.87
N THR A 359 11.78 22.19 12.66
CA THR A 359 10.84 23.23 12.23
C THR A 359 9.71 22.67 11.38
N LEU A 360 8.64 23.45 11.21
CA LEU A 360 7.55 23.09 10.30
C LEU A 360 8.03 23.01 8.85
N GLY A 361 9.02 23.85 8.48
CA GLY A 361 9.67 23.80 7.17
C GLY A 361 10.41 22.49 6.92
N ASP A 362 11.10 21.95 7.94
CA ASP A 362 11.74 20.64 7.86
C ASP A 362 10.70 19.54 7.61
N LEU A 363 9.57 19.58 8.33
CA LEU A 363 8.48 18.63 8.12
C LEU A 363 7.88 18.75 6.71
N ALA A 364 7.65 19.97 6.23
CA ALA A 364 7.11 20.23 4.90
C ALA A 364 8.09 19.75 3.82
N GLY A 365 9.39 20.05 3.98
CA GLY A 365 10.45 19.59 3.11
C GLY A 365 10.57 18.08 3.07
N HIS A 366 10.58 17.43 4.23
CA HIS A 366 10.59 15.96 4.30
C HIS A 366 9.36 15.33 3.64
N ARG A 367 8.17 15.87 3.89
CA ARG A 367 6.94 15.40 3.25
C ARG A 367 6.95 15.59 1.74
N ALA A 368 7.55 16.69 1.27
CA ALA A 368 7.68 16.96 -0.15
C ALA A 368 8.69 16.03 -0.84
N THR A 369 9.77 15.69 -0.15
CA THR A 369 10.94 15.05 -0.77
C THR A 369 11.10 13.57 -0.46
N LEU A 370 10.68 13.11 0.74
CA LEU A 370 10.98 11.76 1.23
C LEU A 370 9.89 11.23 2.15
N LEU A 371 8.91 10.65 1.59
CA LEU A 371 7.76 10.15 2.31
C LEU A 371 7.97 8.83 3.01
N GLN A 372 8.90 8.66 3.94
CA GLN A 372 8.99 7.43 4.71
C GLN A 372 9.56 6.24 3.92
N GLY A 373 10.78 6.35 3.41
CA GLY A 373 11.45 5.22 2.78
C GLY A 373 12.78 5.61 2.14
N PRO A 374 13.59 4.63 1.74
CA PRO A 374 14.84 4.89 1.06
C PRO A 374 14.62 5.54 -0.30
N ARG A 375 15.54 6.43 -0.66
CA ARG A 375 15.63 7.01 -1.99
C ARG A 375 16.84 6.43 -2.69
N PHE A 376 16.59 5.73 -3.80
CA PHE A 376 17.62 5.12 -4.63
C PHE A 376 17.78 5.92 -5.91
N VAL A 377 18.96 6.50 -6.11
CA VAL A 377 19.26 7.41 -7.22
C VAL A 377 20.45 6.89 -8.01
N GLY A 378 20.34 6.87 -9.32
CA GLY A 378 21.43 6.46 -10.21
C GLY A 378 20.98 5.77 -11.49
N THR A 379 21.92 5.09 -12.12
CA THR A 379 21.64 4.15 -13.21
C THR A 379 20.95 2.89 -12.68
N GLY A 380 20.39 2.08 -13.56
CA GLY A 380 19.78 0.81 -13.16
C GLY A 380 20.74 -0.12 -12.39
N GLU A 381 22.05 -0.13 -12.73
CA GLU A 381 23.05 -0.91 -11.98
C GLU A 381 23.27 -0.36 -10.57
N GLU A 382 23.44 0.96 -10.42
CA GLU A 382 23.67 1.60 -9.12
C GLU A 382 22.45 1.49 -8.19
N VAL A 383 21.24 1.60 -8.72
CA VAL A 383 20.02 1.41 -7.95
C VAL A 383 19.85 -0.06 -7.56
N ALA A 384 20.20 -0.99 -8.45
CA ALA A 384 20.20 -2.41 -8.11
C ALA A 384 21.21 -2.75 -6.99
N ASP A 385 22.42 -2.13 -6.97
CA ASP A 385 23.39 -2.29 -5.88
C ASP A 385 22.79 -1.86 -4.54
N GLN A 386 22.15 -0.69 -4.49
CA GLN A 386 21.51 -0.17 -3.29
C GLN A 386 20.36 -1.07 -2.80
N MET A 387 19.53 -1.56 -3.70
CA MET A 387 18.43 -2.49 -3.35
C MET A 387 18.96 -3.84 -2.88
N GLU A 388 20.02 -4.36 -3.52
CA GLU A 388 20.66 -5.62 -3.14
C GLU A 388 21.26 -5.55 -1.73
N GLU A 389 21.86 -4.41 -1.34
CA GLU A 389 22.36 -4.18 0.01
C GLU A 389 21.26 -4.31 1.08
N TRP A 390 20.10 -3.72 0.84
CA TRP A 390 18.95 -3.81 1.74
C TRP A 390 18.42 -5.24 1.83
N PHE A 391 18.26 -5.89 0.70
CA PHE A 391 17.71 -7.23 0.61
C PHE A 391 18.63 -8.28 1.22
N SER A 392 19.93 -8.24 0.88
CA SER A 392 20.93 -9.17 1.39
C SER A 392 21.28 -8.92 2.84
N GLY A 393 21.05 -7.70 3.33
CA GLY A 393 21.30 -7.27 4.71
C GLY A 393 20.15 -7.55 5.69
N ASP A 394 19.15 -8.37 5.30
CA ASP A 394 17.97 -8.70 6.11
C ASP A 394 17.18 -7.46 6.59
N ALA A 395 17.10 -6.42 5.74
CA ALA A 395 16.33 -5.23 6.00
C ALA A 395 14.92 -5.29 5.36
N CYS A 396 14.72 -6.20 4.39
CA CYS A 396 13.44 -6.33 3.68
C CYS A 396 13.32 -7.67 2.92
N ASP A 397 12.11 -7.95 2.40
CA ASP A 397 11.82 -9.05 1.47
C ASP A 397 11.62 -8.55 0.02
N GLY A 398 11.82 -7.27 -0.23
CA GLY A 398 11.60 -6.59 -1.50
C GLY A 398 11.15 -5.15 -1.28
N PHE A 399 10.48 -4.52 -2.25
CA PHE A 399 10.17 -3.10 -2.18
C PHE A 399 8.79 -2.77 -2.76
N VAL A 400 8.18 -1.73 -2.18
CA VAL A 400 7.07 -1.00 -2.80
C VAL A 400 7.65 0.17 -3.57
N ILE A 401 7.61 0.13 -4.88
CA ILE A 401 8.19 1.18 -5.75
C ILE A 401 7.22 2.34 -5.88
N ALA A 402 7.65 3.51 -5.42
CA ALA A 402 6.92 4.76 -5.52
C ALA A 402 7.43 5.58 -6.71
N ALA A 403 6.57 5.87 -7.66
CA ALA A 403 6.92 6.62 -8.85
C ALA A 403 7.09 8.11 -8.57
N THR A 404 8.10 8.72 -9.17
CA THR A 404 8.32 10.17 -9.15
C THR A 404 7.32 10.92 -10.04
N HIS A 405 6.91 10.30 -11.14
CA HIS A 405 5.91 10.77 -12.10
C HIS A 405 5.21 9.54 -12.74
N SER A 406 4.11 9.74 -13.43
CA SER A 406 3.35 8.62 -13.98
C SER A 406 2.84 8.92 -15.40
N PRO A 407 2.89 7.93 -16.33
CA PRO A 407 3.33 6.53 -16.19
C PRO A 407 4.84 6.34 -16.31
N GLY A 408 5.58 7.32 -16.82
CA GLY A 408 6.97 7.23 -17.28
C GLY A 408 7.96 6.63 -16.27
N ALA A 409 7.85 6.97 -14.97
CA ALA A 409 8.76 6.41 -13.97
C ALA A 409 8.62 4.88 -13.83
N TYR A 410 7.42 4.31 -14.00
CA TYR A 410 7.26 2.85 -14.02
C TYR A 410 7.84 2.21 -15.28
N GLU A 411 7.72 2.89 -16.42
CA GLU A 411 8.35 2.46 -17.67
C GLU A 411 9.88 2.46 -17.54
N GLU A 412 10.45 3.48 -16.89
CA GLU A 412 11.87 3.57 -16.58
C GLU A 412 12.34 2.45 -15.66
N VAL A 413 11.60 2.16 -14.59
CA VAL A 413 11.90 1.03 -13.69
C VAL A 413 11.91 -0.29 -14.46
N VAL A 414 10.90 -0.54 -15.27
CA VAL A 414 10.80 -1.79 -16.08
C VAL A 414 11.89 -1.86 -17.12
N ARG A 415 12.31 -0.75 -17.71
CA ARG A 415 13.33 -0.72 -18.76
C ARG A 415 14.77 -0.73 -18.22
N LEU A 416 15.06 0.02 -17.15
CA LEU A 416 16.43 0.26 -16.68
C LEU A 416 16.82 -0.63 -15.48
N LEU A 417 15.90 -0.87 -14.54
CA LEU A 417 16.22 -1.56 -13.28
C LEU A 417 15.85 -3.05 -13.32
N VAL A 418 14.64 -3.39 -13.74
CA VAL A 418 14.16 -4.78 -13.73
C VAL A 418 15.11 -5.75 -14.45
N PRO A 419 15.64 -5.46 -15.68
CA PRO A 419 16.55 -6.37 -16.34
C PRO A 419 17.88 -6.58 -15.59
N VAL A 420 18.32 -5.62 -14.80
CA VAL A 420 19.50 -5.74 -13.94
C VAL A 420 19.24 -6.70 -12.80
N LEU A 421 18.13 -6.51 -12.07
CA LEU A 421 17.72 -7.40 -10.97
C LEU A 421 17.53 -8.85 -11.45
N GLN A 422 16.94 -9.04 -12.63
CA GLN A 422 16.75 -10.35 -13.26
C GLN A 422 18.07 -11.02 -13.61
N ARG A 423 19.01 -10.30 -14.27
CA ARG A 423 20.35 -10.83 -14.60
C ARG A 423 21.13 -11.26 -13.35
N ARG A 424 20.95 -10.56 -12.22
CA ARG A 424 21.57 -10.88 -10.94
C ARG A 424 20.86 -12.04 -10.21
N GLY A 425 19.71 -12.51 -10.72
CA GLY A 425 18.89 -13.54 -10.05
C GLY A 425 18.18 -13.06 -8.80
N LEU A 426 18.14 -11.74 -8.58
CA LEU A 426 17.48 -11.08 -7.43
C LEU A 426 15.98 -10.94 -7.60
N PHE A 427 15.50 -10.98 -8.85
CA PHE A 427 14.09 -10.84 -9.18
C PHE A 427 13.68 -11.85 -10.26
N ARG A 428 12.40 -12.20 -10.32
CA ARG A 428 11.85 -13.15 -11.29
C ARG A 428 11.93 -12.62 -12.72
N ASP A 429 12.08 -13.52 -13.68
CA ASP A 429 12.00 -13.24 -15.12
C ASP A 429 10.65 -13.64 -15.73
N ARG A 430 9.81 -14.35 -14.96
CA ARG A 430 8.46 -14.80 -15.35
C ARG A 430 7.62 -15.09 -14.11
N TYR A 431 6.32 -15.19 -14.31
CA TYR A 431 5.40 -15.70 -13.29
C TYR A 431 5.38 -17.24 -13.37
N ASP A 432 5.68 -17.91 -12.26
CA ASP A 432 5.66 -19.37 -12.17
C ASP A 432 4.35 -19.89 -11.56
N GLY A 433 3.67 -19.09 -10.74
CA GLY A 433 2.38 -19.40 -10.13
C GLY A 433 1.19 -18.91 -10.96
N SER A 434 0.04 -19.51 -10.73
CA SER A 434 -1.24 -19.13 -11.34
C SER A 434 -1.97 -18.05 -10.54
N THR A 435 -1.64 -17.92 -9.25
CA THR A 435 -2.25 -16.93 -8.34
C THR A 435 -1.20 -15.97 -7.78
N LEU A 436 -1.66 -14.82 -7.25
CA LEU A 436 -0.77 -13.89 -6.55
C LEU A 436 -0.08 -14.56 -5.36
N ARG A 437 -0.83 -15.36 -4.61
CA ARG A 437 -0.32 -16.09 -3.44
C ARG A 437 0.81 -17.04 -3.81
N GLU A 438 0.65 -17.83 -4.86
CA GLU A 438 1.69 -18.73 -5.38
C GLU A 438 2.93 -17.94 -5.85
N ASN A 439 2.73 -16.85 -6.58
CA ASN A 439 3.82 -15.99 -7.04
C ASN A 439 4.58 -15.32 -5.89
N LEU A 440 3.94 -15.04 -4.77
CA LEU A 440 4.57 -14.54 -3.55
C LEU A 440 5.19 -15.64 -2.68
N GLY A 441 4.97 -16.92 -3.00
CA GLY A 441 5.42 -18.05 -2.18
C GLY A 441 4.65 -18.16 -0.85
N LEU A 442 3.41 -17.69 -0.79
CA LEU A 442 2.55 -17.77 0.38
C LEU A 442 1.72 -19.06 0.37
N PRO A 443 1.48 -19.67 1.52
CA PRO A 443 0.62 -20.85 1.60
C PRO A 443 -0.83 -20.49 1.27
N ARG A 444 -1.57 -21.44 0.68
CA ARG A 444 -3.02 -21.32 0.52
C ARG A 444 -3.69 -21.62 1.87
N PRO A 445 -4.53 -20.73 2.43
CA PRO A 445 -5.20 -20.92 3.72
C PRO A 445 -6.38 -21.89 3.63
#